data_76c8e309115811cbf91b9c54e1420b2d
#
_entry.id   76c8e309115811cbf91b9c54e1420b2d
#
_cell.length_a   1.000
_cell.length_b   1.000
_cell.length_c   1.000
_cell.angle_alpha   90.00
_cell.angle_beta   90.00
_cell.angle_gamma   90.00
#
_symmetry.space_group_name_H-M   'P 1'
#
loop_
_entity.id
_entity.type
_entity.pdbx_description
1 polymer ?
#
loop_
_entity_poly.entity_id
_entity_poly.type
_entity_poly.pdbx_seq_one_letter_code
_entity_poly.pdbx_strand_id
1 'polypeptide(L)'
;MATAELAAAIPALVLVLVLALSAIATVTDQVRCVDAARATARALARGDAEGRALDLGRRLAPPRAAFSVSGSDREVSVIVRGAPAPGLRWLGARATPTGRAVAA
;
A
#
# COMPACT_ATOMS: atom_id res chain seq x y z
N MET A 1 -36.76 25.15 -4.98
CA MET A 1 -36.10 24.82 -3.70
C MET A 1 -35.67 23.37 -3.63
N ALA A 2 -36.60 22.40 -3.74
CA ALA A 2 -36.22 20.98 -3.69
C ALA A 2 -35.24 20.56 -4.78
N THR A 3 -35.35 21.12 -5.99
CA THR A 3 -34.47 20.81 -7.11
C THR A 3 -33.04 21.31 -6.88
N ALA A 4 -32.87 22.48 -6.25
CA ALA A 4 -31.55 23.02 -5.91
C ALA A 4 -30.86 22.20 -4.81
N GLU A 5 -31.63 21.71 -3.84
CA GLU A 5 -31.12 20.83 -2.79
C GLU A 5 -30.66 19.49 -3.36
N LEU A 6 -31.42 18.88 -4.29
CA LEU A 6 -31.03 17.65 -4.97
C LEU A 6 -29.80 17.87 -5.82
N ALA A 7 -29.69 19.00 -6.52
CA ALA A 7 -28.53 19.31 -7.36
C ALA A 7 -27.25 19.46 -6.53
N ALA A 8 -27.37 19.97 -5.31
CA ALA A 8 -26.22 20.06 -4.37
C ALA A 8 -25.93 18.73 -3.69
N ALA A 9 -26.96 17.91 -3.42
CA ALA A 9 -26.80 16.63 -2.73
C ALA A 9 -26.07 15.57 -3.56
N ILE A 10 -26.33 15.52 -4.87
CA ILE A 10 -25.72 14.50 -5.74
C ILE A 10 -24.19 14.64 -5.81
N PRO A 11 -23.60 15.81 -6.09
CA PRO A 11 -22.15 15.96 -6.06
C PRO A 11 -21.55 15.65 -4.69
N ALA A 12 -22.21 16.05 -3.61
CA ALA A 12 -21.74 15.78 -2.26
C ALA A 12 -21.71 14.27 -1.97
N LEU A 13 -22.77 13.56 -2.40
CA LEU A 13 -22.83 12.10 -2.23
C LEU A 13 -21.74 11.39 -3.04
N VAL A 14 -21.50 11.82 -4.28
CA VAL A 14 -20.44 11.28 -5.11
C VAL A 14 -19.07 11.51 -4.45
N LEU A 15 -18.83 12.69 -3.90
CA LEU A 15 -17.59 12.99 -3.20
C LEU A 15 -17.37 12.05 -2.00
N VAL A 16 -18.38 11.87 -1.18
CA VAL A 16 -18.32 10.95 -0.04
C VAL A 16 -18.04 9.52 -0.49
N LEU A 17 -18.70 9.08 -1.57
CA LEU A 17 -18.49 7.75 -2.10
C LEU A 17 -17.05 7.56 -2.60
N VAL A 18 -16.50 8.52 -3.33
CA VAL A 18 -15.10 8.48 -3.80
C VAL A 18 -14.14 8.40 -2.63
N LEU A 19 -14.34 9.20 -1.59
CA LEU A 19 -13.49 9.17 -0.40
C LEU A 19 -13.59 7.83 0.33
N ALA A 20 -14.79 7.28 0.46
CA ALA A 20 -14.99 5.99 1.13
C ALA A 20 -14.32 4.84 0.36
N LEU A 21 -14.49 4.78 -0.96
CA LEU A 21 -13.86 3.76 -1.79
C LEU A 21 -12.33 3.90 -1.78
N SER A 22 -11.83 5.14 -1.79
CA SER A 22 -10.40 5.40 -1.73
C SER A 22 -9.81 4.96 -0.39
N ALA A 23 -10.54 5.15 0.71
CA ALA A 23 -10.12 4.68 2.03
C ALA A 23 -10.04 3.16 2.08
N ILE A 24 -11.03 2.46 1.53
CA ILE A 24 -11.04 0.98 1.47
C ILE A 24 -9.88 0.49 0.63
N ALA A 25 -9.62 1.09 -0.53
CA ALA A 25 -8.50 0.73 -1.38
C ALA A 25 -7.16 0.92 -0.66
N THR A 26 -7.02 2.00 0.11
CA THR A 26 -5.81 2.28 0.88
C THR A 26 -5.57 1.21 1.95
N VAL A 27 -6.61 0.80 2.68
CA VAL A 27 -6.48 -0.27 3.68
C VAL A 27 -6.09 -1.60 3.02
N THR A 28 -6.70 -1.93 1.88
CA THR A 28 -6.36 -3.15 1.13
C THR A 28 -4.90 -3.11 0.68
N ASP A 29 -4.45 -1.99 0.14
CA ASP A 29 -3.06 -1.82 -0.30
C ASP A 29 -2.10 -1.87 0.89
N GLN A 30 -2.49 -1.34 2.03
CA GLN A 30 -1.70 -1.42 3.26
C GLN A 30 -1.46 -2.87 3.66
N VAL A 31 -2.50 -3.71 3.65
CA VAL A 31 -2.38 -5.13 3.96
C VAL A 31 -1.47 -5.82 2.94
N ARG A 32 -1.62 -5.51 1.66
CA ARG A 32 -0.76 -6.08 0.60
C ARG A 32 0.71 -5.67 0.78
N CYS A 33 0.96 -4.43 1.13
CA CYS A 33 2.32 -3.96 1.39
C CYS A 33 2.96 -4.71 2.57
N VAL A 34 2.21 -4.91 3.65
CA VAL A 34 2.69 -5.66 4.81
C VAL A 34 2.96 -7.12 4.44
N ASP A 35 2.05 -7.77 3.72
CA ASP A 35 2.23 -9.15 3.28
C ASP A 35 3.43 -9.31 2.35
N ALA A 36 3.59 -8.37 1.41
CA ALA A 36 4.73 -8.36 0.50
C ALA A 36 6.05 -8.18 1.26
N ALA A 37 6.10 -7.27 2.22
CA ALA A 37 7.28 -7.04 3.03
C ALA A 37 7.65 -8.28 3.85
N ARG A 38 6.67 -8.93 4.47
CA ARG A 38 6.89 -10.15 5.25
C ARG A 38 7.37 -11.31 4.38
N ALA A 39 6.75 -11.50 3.21
CA ALA A 39 7.14 -12.57 2.30
C ALA A 39 8.58 -12.38 1.78
N THR A 40 8.92 -11.15 1.39
CA THR A 40 10.26 -10.81 0.92
C THR A 40 11.29 -11.00 2.04
N ALA A 41 11.00 -10.50 3.23
CA ALA A 41 11.93 -10.63 4.37
C ALA A 41 12.17 -12.09 4.74
N ARG A 42 11.13 -12.92 4.74
CA ARG A 42 11.28 -14.35 5.02
C ARG A 42 12.10 -15.07 3.95
N ALA A 43 11.88 -14.74 2.68
CA ALA A 43 12.64 -15.32 1.58
C ALA A 43 14.12 -14.94 1.68
N LEU A 44 14.43 -13.70 1.98
CA LEU A 44 15.81 -13.25 2.19
C LEU A 44 16.46 -13.90 3.42
N ALA A 45 15.71 -14.07 4.50
CA ALA A 45 16.20 -14.73 5.70
C ALA A 45 16.52 -16.22 5.47
N ARG A 46 15.84 -16.87 4.52
CA ARG A 46 16.15 -18.24 4.12
C ARG A 46 17.39 -18.35 3.22
N GLY A 47 17.96 -17.24 2.82
CA GLY A 47 19.10 -17.21 1.91
C GLY A 47 18.74 -17.20 0.43
N ASP A 48 17.48 -16.95 0.08
CA ASP A 48 17.09 -16.83 -1.32
C ASP A 48 17.77 -15.63 -1.97
N ALA A 49 18.02 -15.72 -3.28
CA ALA A 49 18.58 -14.60 -4.03
C ALA A 49 17.64 -13.40 -3.96
N GLU A 50 18.20 -12.20 -3.87
CA GLU A 50 17.41 -10.96 -3.73
C GLU A 50 16.40 -10.80 -4.86
N GLY A 51 16.79 -11.08 -6.11
CA GLY A 51 15.85 -11.00 -7.23
C GLY A 51 14.65 -11.91 -7.09
N ARG A 52 14.86 -13.15 -6.63
CA ARG A 52 13.76 -14.10 -6.40
C ARG A 52 12.86 -13.67 -5.25
N ALA A 53 13.44 -13.19 -4.17
CA ALA A 53 12.69 -12.70 -3.02
C ALA A 53 11.84 -11.49 -3.39
N LEU A 54 12.39 -10.55 -4.15
CA LEU A 54 11.66 -9.39 -4.65
C LEU A 54 10.54 -9.77 -5.62
N ASP A 55 10.76 -10.75 -6.50
CA ASP A 55 9.71 -11.24 -7.39
C ASP A 55 8.54 -11.84 -6.63
N LEU A 56 8.82 -12.60 -5.58
CA LEU A 56 7.80 -13.15 -4.71
C LEU A 56 7.01 -12.02 -4.03
N GLY A 57 7.70 -11.01 -3.51
CA GLY A 57 7.07 -9.86 -2.87
C GLY A 57 6.22 -9.06 -3.83
N ARG A 58 6.69 -8.84 -5.05
CA ARG A 58 5.94 -8.07 -6.07
C ARG A 58 4.62 -8.72 -6.46
N ARG A 59 4.52 -10.04 -6.39
CA ARG A 59 3.25 -10.75 -6.66
C ARG A 59 2.18 -10.45 -5.63
N LEU A 60 2.58 -10.14 -4.40
CA LEU A 60 1.68 -9.84 -3.29
C LEU A 60 1.42 -8.35 -3.16
N ALA A 61 2.36 -7.51 -3.61
CA ALA A 61 2.28 -6.06 -3.46
C ALA A 61 1.25 -5.44 -4.40
N PRO A 62 0.72 -4.26 -4.06
CA PRO A 62 -0.10 -3.51 -4.99
C PRO A 62 0.71 -3.06 -6.21
N PRO A 63 0.04 -2.73 -7.35
CA PRO A 63 0.74 -2.19 -8.50
C PRO A 63 1.53 -0.92 -8.15
N ARG A 64 2.68 -0.75 -8.78
CA ARG A 64 3.57 0.40 -8.58
C ARG A 64 4.18 0.51 -7.19
N ALA A 65 4.21 -0.59 -6.44
CA ALA A 65 4.85 -0.60 -5.14
C ALA A 65 6.37 -0.49 -5.29
N ALA A 66 6.98 0.30 -4.41
CA ALA A 66 8.44 0.43 -4.32
C ALA A 66 8.96 -0.39 -3.14
N PHE A 67 10.03 -1.11 -3.37
CA PHE A 67 10.66 -1.95 -2.36
C PHE A 67 11.99 -1.35 -1.94
N SER A 68 12.24 -1.31 -0.64
CA SER A 68 13.54 -0.96 -0.06
C SER A 68 14.01 -2.10 0.83
N VAL A 69 15.18 -2.62 0.54
CA VAL A 69 15.76 -3.71 1.32
C VAL A 69 17.03 -3.19 1.97
N SER A 70 17.12 -3.37 3.28
CA SER A 70 18.35 -3.10 4.02
C SER A 70 18.65 -4.30 4.90
N GLY A 71 19.92 -4.57 5.12
CA GLY A 71 20.31 -5.72 5.88
C GLY A 71 21.57 -5.48 6.68
N SER A 72 21.65 -6.15 7.82
CA SER A 72 22.86 -6.31 8.59
C SER A 72 23.17 -7.80 8.67
N ASP A 73 24.28 -8.16 9.32
CA ASP A 73 24.69 -9.57 9.45
C ASP A 73 23.65 -10.46 10.16
N ARG A 74 22.73 -9.86 10.90
CA ARG A 74 21.75 -10.58 11.72
C ARG A 74 20.30 -10.35 11.32
N GLU A 75 20.00 -9.26 10.59
CA GLU A 75 18.62 -8.88 10.28
C GLU A 75 18.50 -8.37 8.87
N VAL A 76 17.35 -8.68 8.25
CA VAL A 76 16.95 -8.10 6.99
C VAL A 76 15.69 -7.28 7.22
N SER A 77 15.70 -6.04 6.78
CA SER A 77 14.56 -5.14 6.89
C SER A 77 14.04 -4.83 5.49
N VAL A 78 12.75 -4.99 5.29
CA VAL A 78 12.10 -4.73 4.02
C VAL A 78 10.99 -3.71 4.23
N ILE A 79 11.00 -2.66 3.42
CA ILE A 79 9.94 -1.65 3.41
C ILE A 79 9.31 -1.64 2.03
N VAL A 80 8.00 -1.78 1.99
CA VAL A 80 7.21 -1.74 0.75
C VAL A 80 6.28 -0.54 0.82
N ARG A 81 6.36 0.32 -0.18
CA ARG A 81 5.49 1.50 -0.28
C ARG A 81 4.66 1.41 -1.54
N GLY A 82 3.35 1.52 -1.40
CA GLY A 82 2.43 1.62 -2.52
C GLY A 82 2.16 3.07 -2.91
N ALA A 83 1.33 3.26 -3.93
CA ALA A 83 0.87 4.58 -4.34
C ALA A 83 -0.42 4.92 -3.58
N PRO A 84 -0.66 6.20 -3.23
CA PRO A 84 -1.93 6.61 -2.64
C PRO A 84 -3.09 6.38 -3.62
N ALA A 85 -4.28 6.06 -3.10
CA ALA A 85 -5.48 5.99 -3.92
C ALA A 85 -5.77 7.36 -4.55
N PRO A 86 -6.35 7.41 -5.78
CA PRO A 86 -6.56 8.67 -6.48
C PRO A 86 -7.32 9.73 -5.68
N GLY A 87 -8.32 9.32 -4.91
CA GLY A 87 -9.10 10.25 -4.07
C GLY A 87 -8.36 10.76 -2.84
N LEU A 88 -7.20 10.20 -2.52
CA LEU A 88 -6.43 10.54 -1.32
C LEU A 88 -5.03 11.08 -1.64
N ARG A 89 -4.73 11.34 -2.91
CA ARG A 89 -3.41 11.87 -3.31
C ARG A 89 -3.03 13.17 -2.61
N TRP A 90 -4.01 13.98 -2.30
CA TRP A 90 -3.81 15.26 -1.63
C TRP A 90 -3.30 15.11 -0.19
N LEU A 91 -3.45 13.92 0.41
CA LEU A 91 -2.89 13.61 1.73
C LEU A 91 -1.41 13.20 1.67
N GLY A 92 -0.89 12.90 0.48
CA GLY A 92 0.51 12.55 0.29
C GLY A 92 0.94 11.35 1.13
N ALA A 93 2.00 11.53 1.91
CA ALA A 93 2.58 10.45 2.72
C ALA A 93 1.61 9.86 3.75
N ARG A 94 0.62 10.63 4.20
CA ARG A 94 -0.36 10.14 5.19
C ARG A 94 -1.28 9.07 4.63
N ALA A 95 -1.53 9.08 3.33
CA ALA A 95 -2.38 8.10 2.65
C ALA A 95 -1.56 7.06 1.88
N THR A 96 -0.24 7.08 1.96
CA THR A 96 0.62 6.13 1.27
C THR A 96 0.64 4.81 2.02
N PRO A 97 0.17 3.69 1.40
CA PRO A 97 0.26 2.38 2.02
C PRO A 97 1.71 1.99 2.22
N THR A 98 2.06 1.53 3.40
CA THR A 98 3.43 1.14 3.72
C THR A 98 3.43 -0.14 4.54
N GLY A 99 4.23 -1.11 4.13
CA GLY A 99 4.49 -2.32 4.89
C GLY A 99 5.96 -2.40 5.28
N ARG A 100 6.22 -2.83 6.48
CA ARG A 100 7.58 -3.04 6.98
C ARG A 100 7.66 -4.41 7.63
N ALA A 101 8.75 -5.12 7.34
CA ALA A 101 9.03 -6.39 7.99
C ALA A 101 10.52 -6.54 8.26
N VAL A 102 10.82 -7.16 9.36
CA VAL A 102 12.20 -7.47 9.76
C VAL A 102 12.27 -8.98 10.01
N ALA A 103 13.28 -9.62 9.45
CA ALA A 103 13.52 -11.04 9.63
C ALA A 103 14.98 -11.29 10.02
N ALA A 104 15.18 -12.21 10.94
CA ALA A 104 16.52 -12.58 11.40
C ALA A 104 17.08 -13.77 10.60
#